data_6766c96a3aab182340e11e724abc85a0
#
_entry.id   6766c96a3aab182340e11e724abc85a0
#
_cell.length_a   1.000
_cell.length_b   1.000
_cell.length_c   1.000
_cell.angle_alpha   90.00
_cell.angle_beta   90.00
_cell.angle_gamma   90.00
#
_symmetry.space_group_name_H-M   'P 1'
#
loop_
_entity.id
_entity.type
_entity.pdbx_description
1 polymer ?
#
loop_
_entity_poly.entity_id
_entity_poly.type
_entity_poly.pdbx_seq_one_letter_code
_entity_poly.pdbx_strand_id
1 'polypeptide(L)'
;MDGDKVIENGSVVVTNNKITYVGEGTLAIKLPKGATSIDLEGKTIMPGLIDVHAHLGAFRGGVSPQKHWQYYTNLAYGVTTTHDPSVNSEITFAQSEMVRSGKMIGPRIYSTGTILYGADGDFKAVINNLEDARSALRRTKAYGAFSVKSYNQPRRAQRQQVVQAAREIGIRVVPE
;
A
#
# COMPACT_ATOMS: atom_id res chain seq x y z
N MET A 1 -14.36 -7.73 -7.34
CA MET A 1 -14.68 -8.07 -8.74
C MET A 1 -15.05 -9.55 -8.75
N ASP A 2 -16.14 -9.89 -9.36
CA ASP A 2 -16.66 -11.26 -9.44
C ASP A 2 -16.39 -11.84 -10.84
N GLY A 3 -15.10 -11.95 -11.19
CA GLY A 3 -14.65 -12.47 -12.47
C GLY A 3 -15.17 -11.66 -13.66
N ASP A 4 -15.84 -12.34 -14.58
CA ASP A 4 -16.28 -11.78 -15.85
C ASP A 4 -17.68 -11.15 -15.82
N LYS A 5 -18.25 -10.95 -14.64
CA LYS A 5 -19.61 -10.41 -14.50
C LYS A 5 -19.59 -8.89 -14.50
N VAL A 6 -20.42 -8.31 -15.37
CA VAL A 6 -20.79 -6.90 -15.35
C VAL A 6 -22.21 -6.80 -14.81
N ILE A 7 -22.44 -5.85 -13.92
CA ILE A 7 -23.77 -5.53 -13.39
C ILE A 7 -24.28 -4.34 -14.19
N GLU A 8 -25.24 -4.59 -15.10
CA GLU A 8 -25.88 -3.57 -15.90
C GLU A 8 -26.84 -2.73 -15.03
N ASN A 9 -26.86 -1.41 -15.25
CA ASN A 9 -27.68 -0.47 -14.48
C ASN A 9 -27.54 -0.67 -12.96
N GLY A 10 -26.31 -0.92 -12.52
CA GLY A 10 -26.01 -1.26 -11.13
C GLY A 10 -26.01 -0.06 -10.19
N SER A 11 -26.19 -0.33 -8.93
CA SER A 11 -26.04 0.65 -7.83
C SER A 11 -24.95 0.21 -6.84
N VAL A 12 -24.19 1.19 -6.37
CA VAL A 12 -23.19 1.00 -5.29
C VAL A 12 -23.57 1.90 -4.12
N VAL A 13 -23.67 1.31 -2.92
CA VAL A 13 -23.92 2.09 -1.69
C VAL A 13 -22.66 2.07 -0.84
N VAL A 14 -22.27 3.26 -0.39
CA VAL A 14 -21.12 3.45 0.50
C VAL A 14 -21.60 4.04 1.82
N THR A 15 -21.25 3.42 2.92
CA THR A 15 -21.55 3.90 4.28
C THR A 15 -20.27 3.87 5.10
N ASN A 16 -19.91 5.00 5.73
CA ASN A 16 -18.68 5.12 6.53
C ASN A 16 -17.42 4.63 5.80
N ASN A 17 -17.24 5.06 4.55
CA ASN A 17 -16.12 4.70 3.66
C ASN A 17 -16.02 3.20 3.34
N LYS A 18 -17.09 2.45 3.51
CA LYS A 18 -17.18 1.03 3.13
C LYS A 18 -18.30 0.80 2.15
N ILE A 19 -18.03 -0.01 1.13
CA ILE A 19 -19.08 -0.49 0.22
C ILE A 19 -19.97 -1.43 1.00
N THR A 20 -21.25 -1.09 1.12
CA THR A 20 -22.26 -1.88 1.86
C THR A 20 -23.23 -2.58 0.94
N TYR A 21 -23.30 -2.17 -0.33
CA TYR A 21 -24.12 -2.82 -1.35
C TYR A 21 -23.51 -2.62 -2.74
N VAL A 22 -23.60 -3.63 -3.55
CA VAL A 22 -23.39 -3.60 -5.01
C VAL A 22 -24.43 -4.54 -5.63
N GLY A 23 -25.22 -4.06 -6.58
CA GLY A 23 -26.24 -4.88 -7.24
C GLY A 23 -26.98 -4.18 -8.35
N GLU A 24 -27.88 -4.90 -9.04
CA GLU A 24 -28.68 -4.40 -10.13
C GLU A 24 -29.80 -3.45 -9.66
N GLY A 25 -30.15 -2.52 -10.52
CA GLY A 25 -31.32 -1.65 -10.40
C GLY A 25 -31.19 -0.48 -9.44
N THR A 26 -32.17 0.39 -9.53
CA THR A 26 -32.37 1.51 -8.61
C THR A 26 -33.08 0.96 -7.36
N LEU A 27 -32.30 0.58 -6.38
CA LEU A 27 -32.64 0.49 -4.97
C LEU A 27 -34.01 -0.10 -4.54
N ALA A 28 -33.97 -1.38 -4.26
CA ALA A 28 -34.79 -1.92 -3.18
C ALA A 28 -34.25 -1.55 -1.78
N ILE A 29 -33.18 -0.75 -1.69
CA ILE A 29 -32.54 -0.38 -0.42
C ILE A 29 -33.07 0.96 0.04
N LYS A 30 -33.67 0.95 1.24
CA LYS A 30 -34.08 2.18 1.91
C LYS A 30 -32.84 2.96 2.34
N LEU A 31 -32.51 4.00 1.60
CA LEU A 31 -31.37 4.87 1.93
C LEU A 31 -31.61 5.59 3.25
N PRO A 32 -30.57 5.78 4.07
CA PRO A 32 -30.66 6.59 5.27
C PRO A 32 -31.08 8.04 4.94
N LYS A 33 -31.77 8.69 5.85
CA LYS A 33 -32.07 10.12 5.73
C LYS A 33 -30.77 10.91 5.61
N GLY A 34 -30.64 11.73 4.56
CA GLY A 34 -29.42 12.52 4.29
C GLY A 34 -28.40 11.82 3.41
N ALA A 35 -28.69 10.67 2.85
CA ALA A 35 -27.83 10.06 1.84
C ALA A 35 -27.78 10.94 0.56
N THR A 36 -26.58 11.08 -0.01
CA THR A 36 -26.37 11.73 -1.30
C THR A 36 -26.44 10.67 -2.40
N SER A 37 -27.28 10.91 -3.42
CA SER A 37 -27.33 10.09 -4.62
C SER A 37 -26.60 10.79 -5.76
N ILE A 38 -25.78 10.06 -6.49
CA ILE A 38 -25.04 10.55 -7.66
C ILE A 38 -25.42 9.67 -8.85
N ASP A 39 -26.03 10.25 -9.87
CA ASP A 39 -26.26 9.58 -11.14
C ASP A 39 -24.97 9.66 -11.99
N LEU A 40 -24.51 8.53 -12.48
CA LEU A 40 -23.30 8.43 -13.28
C LEU A 40 -23.56 8.37 -14.79
N GLU A 41 -24.82 8.45 -15.21
CA GLU A 41 -25.22 8.63 -16.62
C GLU A 41 -24.43 7.76 -17.61
N GLY A 42 -24.58 6.45 -17.53
CA GLY A 42 -23.94 5.49 -18.45
C GLY A 42 -22.44 5.25 -18.22
N LYS A 43 -21.87 5.78 -17.14
CA LYS A 43 -20.48 5.48 -16.77
C LYS A 43 -20.37 4.14 -16.05
N THR A 44 -19.22 3.52 -16.18
CA THR A 44 -18.91 2.27 -15.48
C THR A 44 -18.13 2.56 -14.20
N ILE A 45 -18.58 1.99 -13.09
CA ILE A 45 -17.83 1.99 -11.82
C ILE A 45 -16.96 0.72 -11.77
N MET A 46 -15.69 0.89 -11.42
CA MET A 46 -14.75 -0.21 -11.16
C MET A 46 -13.95 0.07 -9.90
N PRO A 47 -13.39 -0.95 -9.25
CA PRO A 47 -12.43 -0.74 -8.17
C PRO A 47 -11.24 0.10 -8.64
N GLY A 48 -10.70 0.93 -7.76
CA GLY A 48 -9.48 1.67 -8.08
C GLY A 48 -8.31 0.73 -8.36
N LEU A 49 -7.41 1.18 -9.22
CA LEU A 49 -6.21 0.44 -9.60
C LEU A 49 -5.25 0.31 -8.40
N ILE A 50 -4.49 -0.76 -8.39
CA ILE A 50 -3.47 -1.03 -7.37
C ILE A 50 -2.12 -1.10 -8.07
N ASP A 51 -1.21 -0.18 -7.73
CA ASP A 51 0.18 -0.27 -8.16
C ASP A 51 0.98 -1.02 -7.09
N VAL A 52 1.42 -2.22 -7.44
CA VAL A 52 2.09 -3.14 -6.51
C VAL A 52 3.60 -2.91 -6.42
N HIS A 53 4.16 -2.01 -7.24
CA HIS A 53 5.59 -1.69 -7.28
C HIS A 53 5.82 -0.20 -7.61
N ALA A 54 5.30 0.66 -6.75
CA ALA A 54 5.31 2.12 -6.95
C ALA A 54 6.41 2.79 -6.13
N HIS A 55 7.48 3.24 -6.78
CA HIS A 55 8.49 4.08 -6.14
C HIS A 55 8.04 5.54 -6.09
N LEU A 56 7.40 5.93 -5.02
CA LEU A 56 6.72 7.24 -4.93
C LEU A 56 7.63 8.39 -4.49
N GLY A 57 8.89 8.12 -4.15
CA GLY A 57 9.86 9.15 -3.82
C GLY A 57 9.42 10.12 -2.70
N ALA A 58 8.70 9.61 -1.72
CA ALA A 58 8.05 10.38 -0.66
C ALA A 58 9.01 11.21 0.21
N PHE A 59 10.31 11.06 0.01
CA PHE A 59 11.34 11.70 0.81
C PHE A 59 12.53 12.14 -0.05
N ARG A 60 12.85 13.42 0.02
CA ARG A 60 14.09 13.97 -0.55
C ARG A 60 14.70 14.99 0.41
N GLY A 61 16.00 14.88 0.66
CA GLY A 61 16.74 15.87 1.45
C GLY A 61 16.26 16.05 2.89
N GLY A 62 15.75 15.00 3.54
CA GLY A 62 15.29 15.07 4.93
C GLY A 62 13.90 15.70 5.14
N VAL A 63 13.19 16.05 4.09
CA VAL A 63 11.88 16.71 4.18
C VAL A 63 10.78 15.84 3.60
N SER A 64 9.72 15.64 4.38
CA SER A 64 8.47 15.01 3.92
C SER A 64 7.48 16.10 3.49
N PRO A 65 7.08 16.16 2.21
CA PRO A 65 6.13 17.17 1.78
C PRO A 65 4.73 16.87 2.33
N GLN A 66 4.01 17.92 2.76
CA GLN A 66 2.60 17.78 3.16
C GLN A 66 1.68 17.53 1.97
N LYS A 67 2.05 18.01 0.80
CA LYS A 67 1.35 17.81 -0.47
C LYS A 67 2.30 17.12 -1.43
N HIS A 68 2.09 15.84 -1.68
CA HIS A 68 2.96 15.06 -2.53
C HIS A 68 2.34 14.92 -3.93
N TRP A 69 2.92 15.57 -4.94
CA TRP A 69 2.37 15.62 -6.29
C TRP A 69 2.17 14.22 -6.91
N GLN A 70 3.05 13.25 -6.62
CA GLN A 70 2.93 11.88 -7.11
C GLN A 70 1.69 11.18 -6.56
N TYR A 71 1.23 11.51 -5.34
CA TYR A 71 -0.01 10.97 -4.78
C TYR A 71 -1.23 11.51 -5.53
N TYR A 72 -1.22 12.79 -5.87
CA TYR A 72 -2.29 13.38 -6.69
C TYR A 72 -2.32 12.75 -8.08
N THR A 73 -1.15 12.57 -8.71
CA THR A 73 -1.03 11.91 -10.01
C THR A 73 -1.59 10.49 -9.98
N ASN A 74 -1.22 9.68 -8.97
CA ASN A 74 -1.77 8.34 -8.80
C ASN A 74 -3.30 8.36 -8.76
N LEU A 75 -3.88 9.22 -7.92
CA LEU A 75 -5.34 9.34 -7.81
C LEU A 75 -5.98 9.82 -9.10
N ALA A 76 -5.37 10.78 -9.82
CA ALA A 76 -5.87 11.29 -11.09
C ALA A 76 -5.92 10.22 -12.19
N TYR A 77 -5.01 9.25 -12.14
CA TYR A 77 -5.01 8.09 -13.05
C TYR A 77 -5.76 6.86 -12.50
N GLY A 78 -6.51 7.03 -11.41
CA GLY A 78 -7.33 5.97 -10.84
C GLY A 78 -6.57 4.96 -9.96
N VAL A 79 -5.30 5.20 -9.66
CA VAL A 79 -4.52 4.38 -8.71
C VAL A 79 -4.87 4.80 -7.29
N THR A 80 -5.63 3.97 -6.60
CA THR A 80 -6.13 4.26 -5.23
C THR A 80 -5.39 3.52 -4.14
N THR A 81 -4.50 2.62 -4.51
CA THR A 81 -3.66 1.86 -3.58
C THR A 81 -2.28 1.65 -4.19
N THR A 82 -1.24 1.85 -3.41
CA THR A 82 0.16 1.68 -3.83
C THR A 82 0.92 0.83 -2.83
N HIS A 83 1.89 0.08 -3.33
CA HIS A 83 2.88 -0.61 -2.52
C HIS A 83 4.28 -0.14 -2.96
N ASP A 84 4.97 0.61 -2.09
CA ASP A 84 6.33 1.06 -2.33
C ASP A 84 7.32 0.05 -1.73
N PRO A 85 8.04 -0.72 -2.58
CA PRO A 85 8.92 -1.77 -2.08
C PRO A 85 10.32 -1.28 -1.69
N SER A 86 10.56 0.03 -1.53
CA SER A 86 11.93 0.55 -1.34
C SER A 86 11.94 2.00 -0.90
N VAL A 87 11.84 2.25 0.41
CA VAL A 87 11.81 3.62 0.91
C VAL A 87 12.19 3.71 2.39
N ASN A 88 12.45 4.92 2.89
CA ASN A 88 12.62 5.17 4.31
C ASN A 88 11.33 4.81 5.09
N SER A 89 11.46 3.88 6.06
CA SER A 89 10.32 3.38 6.83
C SER A 89 9.58 4.48 7.58
N GLU A 90 10.29 5.34 8.30
CA GLU A 90 9.69 6.34 9.18
C GLU A 90 8.76 7.26 8.41
N ILE A 91 9.23 7.78 7.28
CA ILE A 91 8.50 8.77 6.49
C ILE A 91 7.33 8.15 5.74
N THR A 92 7.56 7.00 5.09
CA THR A 92 6.49 6.40 4.29
C THR A 92 5.33 5.92 5.17
N PHE A 93 5.63 5.33 6.34
CA PHE A 93 4.56 4.92 7.25
C PHE A 93 3.88 6.10 7.93
N ALA A 94 4.61 7.20 8.25
CA ALA A 94 3.99 8.44 8.71
C ALA A 94 3.02 9.03 7.65
N GLN A 95 3.42 9.06 6.39
CA GLN A 95 2.53 9.52 5.30
C GLN A 95 1.34 8.57 5.09
N SER A 96 1.54 7.27 5.20
CA SER A 96 0.45 6.28 5.18
C SER A 96 -0.60 6.59 6.26
N GLU A 97 -0.15 6.88 7.49
CA GLU A 97 -1.04 7.28 8.58
C GLU A 97 -1.74 8.62 8.32
N MET A 98 -1.03 9.60 7.75
CA MET A 98 -1.62 10.88 7.38
C MET A 98 -2.72 10.74 6.32
N VAL A 99 -2.49 9.89 5.30
CA VAL A 99 -3.53 9.58 4.30
C VAL A 99 -4.71 8.86 4.96
N ARG A 100 -4.45 7.85 5.78
CA ARG A 100 -5.49 7.07 6.46
C ARG A 100 -6.34 7.90 7.40
N SER A 101 -5.74 8.91 8.06
CA SER A 101 -6.45 9.85 8.95
C SER A 101 -7.10 11.02 8.22
N GLY A 102 -7.00 11.11 6.89
CA GLY A 102 -7.54 12.21 6.09
C GLY A 102 -6.76 13.52 6.18
N LYS A 103 -5.58 13.52 6.78
CA LYS A 103 -4.71 14.71 6.91
C LYS A 103 -3.84 14.96 5.68
N MET A 104 -3.74 13.98 4.79
CA MET A 104 -3.03 14.05 3.52
C MET A 104 -3.86 13.40 2.42
N ILE A 105 -3.89 14.00 1.23
CA ILE A 105 -4.53 13.40 0.05
C ILE A 105 -3.54 12.46 -0.62
N GLY A 106 -3.95 11.22 -0.84
CA GLY A 106 -3.14 10.21 -1.52
C GLY A 106 -3.84 8.86 -1.62
N PRO A 107 -3.27 7.93 -2.38
CA PRO A 107 -3.70 6.53 -2.39
C PRO A 107 -3.47 5.89 -1.02
N ARG A 108 -4.05 4.74 -0.75
CA ARG A 108 -3.64 3.90 0.39
C ARG A 108 -2.20 3.47 0.16
N ILE A 109 -1.32 3.79 1.10
CA ILE A 109 0.11 3.54 0.97
C ILE A 109 0.49 2.33 1.82
N TYR A 110 1.02 1.31 1.15
CA TYR A 110 1.72 0.18 1.77
C TYR A 110 3.19 0.22 1.36
N SER A 111 4.07 -0.39 2.16
CA SER A 111 5.50 -0.39 1.85
C SER A 111 6.20 -1.57 2.49
N THR A 112 7.36 -1.92 1.93
CA THR A 112 8.36 -2.76 2.60
C THR A 112 9.24 -1.94 3.54
N GLY A 113 9.20 -0.61 3.46
CA GLY A 113 10.11 0.27 4.18
C GLY A 113 11.58 0.04 3.78
N THR A 114 12.44 0.11 4.79
CA THR A 114 13.90 -0.09 4.65
C THR A 114 14.23 -1.41 3.96
N ILE A 115 15.08 -1.32 2.95
CA ILE A 115 15.50 -2.46 2.13
C ILE A 115 16.48 -3.36 2.91
N LEU A 116 16.33 -4.67 2.78
CA LEU A 116 17.33 -5.62 3.25
C LEU A 116 18.39 -5.79 2.14
N TYR A 117 19.61 -5.40 2.44
CA TYR A 117 20.66 -5.25 1.44
C TYR A 117 21.97 -5.88 1.87
N GLY A 118 22.86 -6.11 0.91
CA GLY A 118 24.21 -6.66 1.16
C GLY A 118 25.28 -5.59 1.44
N ALA A 119 24.94 -4.31 1.36
CA ALA A 119 25.82 -3.19 1.59
C ALA A 119 25.11 -2.04 2.29
N ASP A 120 25.84 -1.19 2.97
CA ASP A 120 25.33 0.01 3.64
C ASP A 120 24.83 1.07 2.65
N GLY A 121 23.99 1.97 3.11
CA GLY A 121 23.44 3.09 2.33
C GLY A 121 22.09 3.57 2.89
N ASP A 122 21.58 4.63 2.29
CA ASP A 122 20.30 5.24 2.67
C ASP A 122 19.18 4.21 2.65
N PHE A 123 18.36 4.19 3.71
CA PHE A 123 17.24 3.27 3.93
C PHE A 123 17.55 1.79 3.59
N LYS A 124 18.79 1.35 3.83
CA LYS A 124 19.24 -0.03 3.70
C LYS A 124 19.59 -0.62 5.06
N ALA A 125 19.25 -1.89 5.26
CA ALA A 125 19.67 -2.68 6.41
C ALA A 125 20.60 -3.78 5.91
N VAL A 126 21.84 -3.77 6.39
CA VAL A 126 22.83 -4.79 6.05
C VAL A 126 22.50 -6.08 6.77
N ILE A 127 22.46 -7.18 6.04
CA ILE A 127 22.17 -8.50 6.56
C ILE A 127 23.44 -9.36 6.45
N ASN A 128 24.08 -9.60 7.56
CA ASN A 128 25.28 -10.46 7.65
C ASN A 128 24.94 -11.86 8.19
N ASN A 129 23.92 -11.94 9.03
CA ASN A 129 23.51 -13.16 9.73
C ASN A 129 22.00 -13.17 9.98
N LEU A 130 21.51 -14.29 10.56
CA LEU A 130 20.08 -14.47 10.80
C LEU A 130 19.52 -13.47 11.82
N GLU A 131 20.31 -13.07 12.83
CA GLU A 131 19.83 -12.11 13.84
C GLU A 131 19.69 -10.70 13.28
N ASP A 132 20.58 -10.28 12.36
CA ASP A 132 20.40 -9.02 11.61
C ASP A 132 19.07 -9.03 10.84
N ALA A 133 18.78 -10.15 10.18
CA ALA A 133 17.51 -10.32 9.45
C ALA A 133 16.33 -10.22 10.42
N ARG A 134 16.34 -10.96 11.53
CA ARG A 134 15.28 -10.91 12.56
C ARG A 134 15.06 -9.50 13.09
N SER A 135 16.15 -8.81 13.44
CA SER A 135 16.12 -7.45 13.98
C SER A 135 15.50 -6.47 12.96
N ALA A 136 15.95 -6.50 11.71
CA ALA A 136 15.43 -5.64 10.65
C ALA A 136 13.94 -5.92 10.37
N LEU A 137 13.54 -7.19 10.28
CA LEU A 137 12.17 -7.57 10.01
C LEU A 137 11.21 -7.19 11.16
N ARG A 138 11.64 -7.35 12.42
CA ARG A 138 10.84 -6.92 13.58
C ARG A 138 10.59 -5.41 13.55
N ARG A 139 11.63 -4.61 13.27
CA ARG A 139 11.48 -3.15 13.14
C ARG A 139 10.50 -2.78 12.03
N THR A 140 10.68 -3.33 10.84
CA THR A 140 9.81 -3.04 9.70
C THR A 140 8.35 -3.46 9.97
N LYS A 141 8.16 -4.63 10.60
CA LYS A 141 6.81 -5.07 11.01
C LYS A 141 6.19 -4.15 12.05
N ALA A 142 6.97 -3.61 12.99
CA ALA A 142 6.49 -2.67 14.01
C ALA A 142 5.97 -1.35 13.42
N TYR A 143 6.47 -0.93 12.25
CA TYR A 143 5.89 0.18 11.48
C TYR A 143 4.57 -0.17 10.78
N GLY A 144 4.17 -1.44 10.75
CA GLY A 144 2.94 -1.89 10.10
C GLY A 144 3.14 -2.53 8.73
N ALA A 145 4.38 -2.81 8.31
CA ALA A 145 4.65 -3.51 7.07
C ALA A 145 4.16 -4.97 7.13
N PHE A 146 3.54 -5.44 6.06
CA PHE A 146 3.20 -6.85 5.86
C PHE A 146 4.24 -7.59 5.00
N SER A 147 5.18 -6.86 4.42
CA SER A 147 6.25 -7.38 3.55
C SER A 147 7.55 -6.62 3.74
N VAL A 148 8.67 -7.27 3.39
CA VAL A 148 10.01 -6.70 3.35
C VAL A 148 10.64 -6.94 2.00
N LYS A 149 11.50 -6.02 1.52
CA LYS A 149 12.25 -6.20 0.28
C LYS A 149 13.59 -6.87 0.57
N SER A 150 13.83 -8.04 -0.01
CA SER A 150 15.15 -8.66 -0.09
C SER A 150 15.78 -8.29 -1.43
N TYR A 151 16.64 -7.29 -1.41
CA TYR A 151 17.27 -6.75 -2.60
C TYR A 151 18.64 -7.43 -2.87
N ASN A 152 19.59 -6.71 -3.45
CA ASN A 152 20.90 -7.28 -3.80
C ASN A 152 21.67 -7.80 -2.59
N GLN A 153 21.72 -9.11 -2.47
CA GLN A 153 22.49 -9.83 -1.45
C GLN A 153 23.62 -10.59 -2.15
N PRO A 154 24.90 -10.33 -1.81
CA PRO A 154 26.04 -10.96 -2.50
C PRO A 154 26.12 -12.47 -2.26
N ARG A 155 25.54 -12.97 -1.19
CA ARG A 155 25.58 -14.41 -0.82
C ARG A 155 24.18 -14.99 -0.72
N ARG A 156 24.02 -16.20 -1.25
CA ARG A 156 22.75 -16.96 -1.15
C ARG A 156 22.29 -17.13 0.30
N ALA A 157 23.24 -17.37 1.22
CA ALA A 157 22.93 -17.55 2.63
C ALA A 157 22.18 -16.35 3.24
N GLN A 158 22.51 -15.12 2.84
CA GLN A 158 21.81 -13.92 3.31
C GLN A 158 20.33 -13.92 2.91
N ARG A 159 20.01 -14.29 1.65
CA ARG A 159 18.62 -14.44 1.21
C ARG A 159 17.88 -15.54 1.98
N GLN A 160 18.54 -16.66 2.23
CA GLN A 160 17.96 -17.76 3.02
C GLN A 160 17.65 -17.33 4.44
N GLN A 161 18.55 -16.57 5.09
CA GLN A 161 18.36 -16.00 6.42
C GLN A 161 17.18 -15.02 6.47
N VAL A 162 17.03 -14.17 5.44
CA VAL A 162 15.87 -13.28 5.33
C VAL A 162 14.57 -14.07 5.22
N VAL A 163 14.53 -15.11 4.38
CA VAL A 163 13.33 -15.96 4.20
C VAL A 163 13.01 -16.73 5.48
N GLN A 164 14.04 -17.24 6.18
CA GLN A 164 13.87 -17.90 7.47
C GLN A 164 13.27 -16.95 8.50
N ALA A 165 13.88 -15.77 8.71
CA ALA A 165 13.37 -14.77 9.63
C ALA A 165 11.95 -14.31 9.29
N ALA A 166 11.64 -14.18 7.99
CA ALA A 166 10.31 -13.79 7.53
C ALA A 166 9.24 -14.84 7.90
N ARG A 167 9.55 -16.12 7.77
CA ARG A 167 8.66 -17.22 8.21
C ARG A 167 8.42 -17.19 9.72
N GLU A 168 9.48 -17.00 10.50
CA GLU A 168 9.40 -16.95 11.96
C GLU A 168 8.54 -15.76 12.45
N ILE A 169 8.66 -14.61 11.80
CA ILE A 169 8.00 -13.36 12.17
C ILE A 169 6.60 -13.23 11.54
N GLY A 170 6.29 -14.03 10.54
CA GLY A 170 5.02 -13.98 9.82
C GLY A 170 4.90 -12.71 8.96
N ILE A 171 5.92 -12.43 8.13
CA ILE A 171 5.95 -11.32 7.17
C ILE A 171 6.34 -11.86 5.79
N ARG A 172 5.87 -11.24 4.72
CA ARG A 172 6.17 -11.67 3.35
C ARG A 172 7.51 -11.11 2.87
N VAL A 173 8.14 -11.78 1.92
CA VAL A 173 9.36 -11.30 1.27
C VAL A 173 9.06 -10.94 -0.18
N VAL A 174 9.45 -9.75 -0.59
CA VAL A 174 9.48 -9.28 -1.97
C VAL A 174 10.92 -9.42 -2.46
N PRO A 175 11.23 -10.43 -3.29
CA PRO A 175 12.57 -10.62 -3.82
C PRO A 175 12.81 -9.74 -5.04
N GLU A 176 14.04 -9.25 -5.16
CA GLU A 176 14.51 -8.53 -6.37
C GLU A 176 16.03 -8.70 -6.57
#